data_34dc7d09012f3a19f47d65a12f920169
#
_entry.id   34dc7d09012f3a19f47d65a12f920169
#
_cell.length_a   1.000
_cell.length_b   1.000
_cell.length_c   1.000
_cell.angle_alpha   90.00
_cell.angle_beta   90.00
_cell.angle_gamma   90.00
#
_symmetry.space_group_name_H-M   'P 1'
#
loop_
_entity.id
_entity.type
_entity.pdbx_description
1 polymer ?
#
loop_
_entity_poly.entity_id
_entity_poly.type
_entity_poly.pdbx_seq_one_letter_code
_entity_poly.pdbx_strand_id
1 'polypeptide(L)'
;MLPTSPLFPAFRLRAASLALSAVVLTGCMSLAPAPDTPPLPVPEAWPAHLGSGTDGAHAGELAWQAYFTDPLLQRLIETALENNRDLRVAALRVEEASATFRIQRSDRFPAMGVGAQGGRARVPGDLNMSGRSLVGGEYRAEVGLTTWELDLWGRIRNLEDAALQTWLASDAARQAVHLALIAQVADGYLGLREIDERVAIARQTVTTREESYRIFQRRFEVGSTSKLDLTQVQTLL
;
A
#
# COMPACT_ATOMS: atom_id res chain seq x y z
N MET A 1 -62.58 -49.47 -30.90
CA MET A 1 -61.76 -48.34 -31.34
C MET A 1 -61.68 -47.32 -30.18
N LEU A 2 -60.61 -47.28 -29.43
CA LEU A 2 -60.38 -46.31 -28.32
C LEU A 2 -59.50 -45.15 -28.85
N PRO A 3 -59.83 -43.87 -28.58
CA PRO A 3 -59.06 -42.76 -29.07
C PRO A 3 -57.80 -42.57 -28.10
N THR A 4 -56.64 -42.66 -28.67
CA THR A 4 -55.40 -42.33 -28.00
C THR A 4 -55.25 -40.80 -27.90
N SER A 5 -55.36 -40.24 -26.68
CA SER A 5 -55.21 -38.82 -26.43
C SER A 5 -53.70 -38.42 -26.43
N PRO A 6 -53.29 -37.32 -27.09
CA PRO A 6 -51.91 -36.87 -27.17
C PRO A 6 -51.59 -35.96 -25.93
N LEU A 7 -51.30 -36.57 -24.81
CA LEU A 7 -50.88 -35.86 -23.60
C LEU A 7 -49.34 -35.55 -23.53
N PHE A 8 -48.61 -35.93 -24.58
CA PHE A 8 -47.15 -35.91 -24.58
C PHE A 8 -46.46 -34.59 -24.98
N PRO A 9 -47.00 -33.63 -25.73
CA PRO A 9 -46.26 -32.44 -26.11
C PRO A 9 -46.16 -31.38 -24.99
N ALA A 10 -47.21 -31.26 -24.15
CA ALA A 10 -47.22 -30.23 -23.08
C ALA A 10 -46.24 -30.52 -21.95
N PHE A 11 -45.97 -31.79 -21.64
CA PHE A 11 -44.98 -32.17 -20.63
C PHE A 11 -43.53 -31.90 -21.06
N ARG A 12 -43.23 -32.13 -22.34
CA ARG A 12 -41.89 -31.84 -22.91
C ARG A 12 -41.59 -30.34 -22.99
N LEU A 13 -42.58 -29.50 -23.29
CA LEU A 13 -42.46 -28.05 -23.29
C LEU A 13 -42.23 -27.51 -21.85
N ARG A 14 -42.92 -28.04 -20.85
CA ARG A 14 -42.73 -27.64 -19.45
C ARG A 14 -41.38 -28.11 -18.91
N ALA A 15 -40.91 -29.30 -19.27
CA ALA A 15 -39.58 -29.79 -18.89
C ALA A 15 -38.45 -28.97 -19.58
N ALA A 16 -38.63 -28.59 -20.81
CA ALA A 16 -37.69 -27.75 -21.54
C ALA A 16 -37.64 -26.31 -20.97
N SER A 17 -38.77 -25.73 -20.57
CA SER A 17 -38.78 -24.41 -19.92
C SER A 17 -38.19 -24.44 -18.53
N LEU A 18 -38.39 -25.51 -17.73
CA LEU A 18 -37.73 -25.68 -16.42
C LEU A 18 -36.20 -25.86 -16.56
N ALA A 19 -35.76 -26.65 -17.55
CA ALA A 19 -34.32 -26.83 -17.81
C ALA A 19 -33.67 -25.53 -18.29
N LEU A 20 -34.33 -24.74 -19.14
CA LEU A 20 -33.87 -23.45 -19.59
C LEU A 20 -33.81 -22.44 -18.44
N SER A 21 -34.80 -22.44 -17.55
CA SER A 21 -34.80 -21.60 -16.34
C SER A 21 -33.67 -21.98 -15.36
N ALA A 22 -33.39 -23.29 -15.21
CA ALA A 22 -32.27 -23.76 -14.37
C ALA A 22 -30.91 -23.35 -14.93
N VAL A 23 -30.72 -23.38 -16.24
CA VAL A 23 -29.50 -22.93 -16.92
C VAL A 23 -29.28 -21.41 -16.76
N VAL A 24 -30.35 -20.62 -16.81
CA VAL A 24 -30.30 -19.16 -16.63
C VAL A 24 -29.97 -18.80 -15.17
N LEU A 25 -30.45 -19.59 -14.20
CA LEU A 25 -30.18 -19.37 -12.78
C LEU A 25 -28.72 -19.73 -12.37
N THR A 26 -28.03 -20.60 -13.09
CA THR A 26 -26.62 -20.96 -12.84
C THR A 26 -25.63 -19.97 -13.49
N GLY A 27 -26.09 -19.02 -14.29
CA GLY A 27 -25.29 -18.12 -15.13
C GLY A 27 -24.58 -17.00 -14.40
N CYS A 28 -24.80 -16.76 -13.08
CA CYS A 28 -24.19 -15.66 -12.33
C CYS A 28 -22.96 -16.09 -11.52
N MET A 29 -22.21 -17.11 -11.93
CA MET A 29 -21.03 -17.59 -11.22
C MET A 29 -19.78 -16.90 -11.73
N SER A 30 -19.00 -16.30 -10.81
CA SER A 30 -17.66 -15.78 -11.15
C SER A 30 -16.76 -16.91 -11.64
N LEU A 31 -16.07 -16.70 -12.75
CA LEU A 31 -15.06 -17.62 -13.28
C LEU A 31 -13.65 -17.37 -12.70
N ALA A 32 -13.49 -16.36 -11.86
CA ALA A 32 -12.22 -16.12 -11.20
C ALA A 32 -11.96 -17.20 -10.14
N PRO A 33 -10.73 -17.74 -10.04
CA PRO A 33 -10.34 -18.62 -8.94
C PRO A 33 -10.47 -17.88 -7.61
N ALA A 34 -10.82 -18.62 -6.56
CA ALA A 34 -10.78 -18.06 -5.21
C ALA A 34 -9.33 -17.63 -4.87
N PRO A 35 -9.13 -16.45 -4.25
CA PRO A 35 -7.79 -16.04 -3.83
C PRO A 35 -7.27 -17.04 -2.79
N ASP A 36 -6.09 -17.59 -3.07
CA ASP A 36 -5.35 -18.44 -2.13
C ASP A 36 -4.35 -17.55 -1.37
N THR A 37 -4.45 -17.57 -0.05
CA THR A 37 -3.50 -16.86 0.81
C THR A 37 -2.40 -17.84 1.21
N PRO A 38 -1.17 -17.70 0.67
CA PRO A 38 -0.09 -18.58 1.03
C PRO A 38 0.21 -18.48 2.54
N PRO A 39 0.62 -19.59 3.20
CA PRO A 39 1.04 -19.54 4.59
C PRO A 39 2.23 -18.60 4.76
N LEU A 40 2.29 -17.93 5.91
CA LEU A 40 3.41 -17.04 6.21
C LEU A 40 4.74 -17.83 6.19
N PRO A 41 5.81 -17.32 5.56
CA PRO A 41 7.10 -18.00 5.48
C PRO A 41 7.91 -17.92 6.80
N VAL A 42 7.25 -17.77 7.91
CA VAL A 42 7.85 -17.63 9.24
C VAL A 42 7.23 -18.67 10.20
N PRO A 43 7.98 -19.18 11.17
CA PRO A 43 7.43 -20.06 12.21
C PRO A 43 6.29 -19.39 12.98
N GLU A 44 5.29 -20.15 13.38
CA GLU A 44 4.14 -19.64 14.15
C GLU A 44 4.52 -19.19 15.58
N ALA A 45 5.65 -19.66 16.10
CA ALA A 45 6.13 -19.32 17.43
C ALA A 45 7.65 -19.10 17.44
N TRP A 46 8.10 -18.25 18.33
CA TRP A 46 9.52 -18.08 18.61
C TRP A 46 10.10 -19.35 19.26
N PRO A 47 11.38 -19.69 18.99
CA PRO A 47 12.02 -20.80 19.66
C PRO A 47 11.94 -20.68 21.19
N ALA A 48 11.60 -21.76 21.87
CA ALA A 48 11.36 -21.78 23.33
C ALA A 48 12.52 -21.21 24.18
N HIS A 49 13.78 -21.27 23.69
CA HIS A 49 14.96 -20.74 24.38
C HIS A 49 15.02 -19.20 24.40
N LEU A 50 14.21 -18.50 23.61
CA LEU A 50 14.12 -17.03 23.62
C LEU A 50 13.07 -16.52 24.62
N GLY A 51 12.46 -17.43 25.40
CA GLY A 51 11.45 -17.10 26.41
C GLY A 51 10.11 -16.77 25.74
N SER A 52 9.21 -17.73 25.71
CA SER A 52 7.80 -17.44 25.51
C SER A 52 7.26 -16.75 26.76
N GLY A 53 7.34 -15.42 26.78
CA GLY A 53 6.56 -14.65 27.72
C GLY A 53 5.09 -14.92 27.43
N THR A 54 4.47 -15.75 28.25
CA THR A 54 3.05 -16.12 28.14
C THR A 54 2.10 -14.97 28.44
N ASP A 55 2.62 -13.80 28.87
CA ASP A 55 1.87 -12.60 29.25
C ASP A 55 2.27 -11.33 28.45
N GLY A 56 3.06 -11.45 27.40
CA GLY A 56 3.51 -10.31 26.62
C GLY A 56 2.48 -9.90 25.56
N ALA A 57 2.07 -8.65 25.53
CA ALA A 57 1.40 -8.08 24.38
C ALA A 57 2.26 -8.32 23.13
N HIS A 58 1.64 -8.78 22.04
CA HIS A 58 2.35 -8.95 20.79
C HIS A 58 2.96 -7.62 20.35
N ALA A 59 4.23 -7.63 19.94
CA ALA A 59 4.94 -6.41 19.56
C ALA A 59 4.21 -5.59 18.48
N GLY A 60 3.43 -6.25 17.62
CA GLY A 60 2.61 -5.60 16.61
C GLY A 60 1.37 -4.87 17.16
N GLU A 61 0.98 -5.13 18.41
CA GLU A 61 -0.16 -4.49 19.10
C GLU A 61 0.29 -3.34 20.00
N LEU A 62 1.59 -3.23 20.27
CA LEU A 62 2.14 -2.17 21.10
C LEU A 62 2.19 -0.85 20.31
N ALA A 63 1.66 0.21 20.92
CA ALA A 63 1.90 1.55 20.43
C ALA A 63 3.40 1.87 20.55
N TRP A 64 3.98 2.50 19.52
CA TRP A 64 5.41 2.82 19.50
C TRP A 64 5.84 3.69 20.70
N GLN A 65 4.93 4.53 21.25
CA GLN A 65 5.18 5.32 22.48
C GLN A 65 5.36 4.44 23.71
N ALA A 66 4.73 3.28 23.77
CA ALA A 66 4.92 2.34 24.86
C ALA A 66 6.21 1.53 24.69
N TYR A 67 6.68 1.35 23.46
CA TYR A 67 7.91 0.66 23.13
C TYR A 67 9.16 1.54 23.40
N PHE A 68 9.15 2.79 22.92
CA PHE A 68 10.22 3.75 23.15
C PHE A 68 9.89 4.65 24.34
N THR A 69 10.60 4.47 25.46
CA THR A 69 10.33 5.20 26.72
C THR A 69 11.12 6.50 26.88
N ASP A 70 12.11 6.77 26.02
CA ASP A 70 12.90 8.01 26.05
C ASP A 70 12.06 9.19 25.52
N PRO A 71 11.79 10.23 26.33
CA PRO A 71 10.96 11.37 25.93
C PRO A 71 11.57 12.21 24.79
N LEU A 72 12.91 12.20 24.63
CA LEU A 72 13.55 12.91 23.53
C LEU A 72 13.36 12.16 22.23
N LEU A 73 13.55 10.84 22.25
CA LEU A 73 13.31 9.97 21.10
C LEU A 73 11.82 10.05 20.66
N GLN A 74 10.89 10.03 21.61
CA GLN A 74 9.47 10.17 21.30
C GLN A 74 9.18 11.47 20.54
N ARG A 75 9.71 12.60 20.99
CA ARG A 75 9.55 13.90 20.31
C ARG A 75 10.18 13.92 18.92
N LEU A 76 11.32 13.27 18.73
CA LEU A 76 11.96 13.16 17.42
C LEU A 76 11.11 12.34 16.46
N ILE A 77 10.55 11.22 16.91
CA ILE A 77 9.63 10.38 16.13
C ILE A 77 8.36 11.18 15.76
N GLU A 78 7.71 11.85 16.70
CA GLU A 78 6.55 12.69 16.46
C GLU A 78 6.84 13.77 15.40
N THR A 79 7.94 14.50 15.57
CA THR A 79 8.36 15.52 14.60
C THR A 79 8.59 14.93 13.21
N ALA A 80 9.19 13.73 13.12
CA ALA A 80 9.42 13.05 11.86
C ALA A 80 8.11 12.61 11.22
N LEU A 81 7.18 12.03 11.98
CA LEU A 81 5.88 11.58 11.49
C LEU A 81 5.02 12.74 10.96
N GLU A 82 5.08 13.90 11.59
CA GLU A 82 4.33 15.09 11.18
C GLU A 82 4.90 15.75 9.92
N ASN A 83 6.22 15.73 9.75
CA ASN A 83 6.90 16.53 8.74
C ASN A 83 7.48 15.72 7.57
N ASN A 84 7.45 14.38 7.64
CA ASN A 84 8.04 13.54 6.60
C ASN A 84 7.22 13.60 5.31
N ARG A 85 7.89 13.94 4.21
CA ARG A 85 7.26 14.07 2.90
C ARG A 85 6.96 12.73 2.24
N ASP A 86 7.77 11.71 2.49
CA ASP A 86 7.56 10.37 1.93
C ASP A 86 6.33 9.70 2.54
N LEU A 87 6.10 9.90 3.85
CA LEU A 87 4.88 9.45 4.50
C LEU A 87 3.63 10.15 3.91
N ARG A 88 3.73 11.44 3.59
CA ARG A 88 2.67 12.17 2.90
C ARG A 88 2.43 11.66 1.48
N VAL A 89 3.49 11.34 0.73
CA VAL A 89 3.38 10.70 -0.59
C VAL A 89 2.71 9.34 -0.47
N ALA A 90 3.07 8.53 0.53
CA ALA A 90 2.42 7.24 0.76
C ALA A 90 0.92 7.40 1.05
N ALA A 91 0.51 8.40 1.85
CA ALA A 91 -0.90 8.70 2.10
C ALA A 91 -1.64 9.11 0.82
N LEU A 92 -1.06 9.98 -0.02
CA LEU A 92 -1.66 10.37 -1.30
C LEU A 92 -1.80 9.21 -2.29
N ARG A 93 -0.89 8.24 -2.27
CA ARG A 93 -1.01 7.00 -3.07
C ARG A 93 -2.21 6.15 -2.64
N VAL A 94 -2.54 6.13 -1.35
CA VAL A 94 -3.75 5.47 -0.87
C VAL A 94 -5.01 6.16 -1.40
N GLU A 95 -5.02 7.50 -1.42
CA GLU A 95 -6.14 8.28 -1.98
C GLU A 95 -6.28 8.04 -3.49
N GLU A 96 -5.18 8.00 -4.24
CA GLU A 96 -5.14 7.68 -5.67
C GLU A 96 -5.70 6.28 -5.94
N ALA A 97 -5.25 5.26 -5.20
CA ALA A 97 -5.74 3.90 -5.32
C ALA A 97 -7.23 3.80 -4.97
N SER A 98 -7.69 4.54 -3.95
CA SER A 98 -9.11 4.65 -3.59
C SER A 98 -9.94 5.29 -4.71
N ALA A 99 -9.43 6.34 -5.36
CA ALA A 99 -10.09 6.96 -6.50
C ALA A 99 -10.19 6.00 -7.68
N THR A 100 -9.12 5.27 -7.98
CA THR A 100 -9.07 4.24 -9.02
C THR A 100 -10.09 3.13 -8.75
N PHE A 101 -10.18 2.65 -7.51
CA PHE A 101 -11.21 1.69 -7.11
C PHE A 101 -12.63 2.22 -7.37
N ARG A 102 -12.91 3.49 -7.03
CA ARG A 102 -14.23 4.09 -7.27
C ARG A 102 -14.55 4.20 -8.77
N ILE A 103 -13.56 4.52 -9.60
CA ILE A 103 -13.69 4.53 -11.06
C ILE A 103 -14.05 3.13 -11.55
N GLN A 104 -13.31 2.10 -11.15
CA GLN A 104 -13.58 0.73 -11.54
C GLN A 104 -14.96 0.25 -11.06
N ARG A 105 -15.37 0.63 -9.86
CA ARG A 105 -16.69 0.35 -9.31
C ARG A 105 -17.82 1.00 -10.11
N SER A 106 -17.55 2.17 -10.73
CA SER A 106 -18.57 2.85 -11.53
C SER A 106 -18.99 2.07 -12.78
N ASP A 107 -18.11 1.19 -13.30
CA ASP A 107 -18.38 0.34 -14.47
C ASP A 107 -19.53 -0.67 -14.23
N ARG A 108 -19.91 -0.91 -12.97
CA ARG A 108 -21.09 -1.72 -12.62
C ARG A 108 -22.40 -1.05 -12.96
N PHE A 109 -22.40 0.26 -13.11
CA PHE A 109 -23.60 1.06 -13.35
C PHE A 109 -23.66 1.55 -14.81
N PRO A 110 -24.87 1.70 -15.37
CA PRO A 110 -25.01 2.28 -16.69
C PRO A 110 -24.43 3.71 -16.72
N ALA A 111 -23.56 3.99 -17.69
CA ALA A 111 -23.07 5.35 -17.91
C ALA A 111 -24.10 6.13 -18.75
N MET A 112 -24.59 7.23 -18.20
CA MET A 112 -25.52 8.14 -18.88
C MET A 112 -24.76 9.32 -19.48
N GLY A 113 -25.01 9.60 -20.76
CA GLY A 113 -24.45 10.74 -21.47
C GLY A 113 -25.53 11.73 -21.85
N VAL A 114 -25.18 13.00 -21.84
CA VAL A 114 -25.97 14.08 -22.40
C VAL A 114 -25.13 14.72 -23.50
N GLY A 115 -25.64 14.74 -24.71
CA GLY A 115 -25.01 15.35 -25.87
C GLY A 115 -25.85 16.49 -26.42
N ALA A 116 -25.22 17.55 -26.87
CA ALA A 116 -25.86 18.59 -27.67
C ALA A 116 -24.92 18.97 -28.80
N GLN A 117 -25.43 18.94 -30.02
CA GLN A 117 -24.67 19.35 -31.19
C GLN A 117 -25.56 20.24 -32.09
N GLY A 118 -24.93 21.20 -32.70
CA GLY A 118 -25.56 22.11 -33.64
C GLY A 118 -24.63 22.45 -34.78
N GLY A 119 -25.18 22.42 -35.97
CA GLY A 119 -24.45 22.77 -37.17
C GLY A 119 -25.29 23.59 -38.12
N ARG A 120 -24.69 24.48 -38.87
CA ARG A 120 -25.32 25.19 -39.96
C ARG A 120 -24.49 24.97 -41.21
N ALA A 121 -25.12 24.42 -42.25
CA ALA A 121 -24.43 24.12 -43.48
C ALA A 121 -25.17 24.76 -44.67
N ARG A 122 -24.40 25.20 -45.66
CA ARG A 122 -24.89 25.64 -46.96
C ARG A 122 -24.68 24.51 -47.96
N VAL A 123 -25.79 24.02 -48.53
CA VAL A 123 -25.75 23.06 -49.62
C VAL A 123 -25.82 23.84 -50.92
N PRO A 124 -24.78 23.80 -51.79
CA PRO A 124 -24.79 24.42 -53.11
C PRO A 124 -25.92 23.90 -54.00
N GLY A 125 -26.34 24.70 -54.98
CA GLY A 125 -27.48 24.32 -55.84
C GLY A 125 -27.22 23.13 -56.77
N ASP A 126 -25.98 22.86 -57.10
CA ASP A 126 -25.50 21.74 -57.90
C ASP A 126 -25.55 20.40 -57.15
N LEU A 127 -25.56 20.47 -55.80
CA LEU A 127 -25.66 19.28 -54.92
C LEU A 127 -27.08 19.05 -54.38
N ASN A 128 -28.09 19.78 -54.91
CA ASN A 128 -29.44 19.75 -54.40
C ASN A 128 -30.45 19.70 -55.58
N MET A 129 -31.46 18.87 -55.47
CA MET A 129 -32.47 18.67 -56.53
C MET A 129 -33.25 19.93 -56.93
N SER A 130 -33.27 20.94 -56.08
CA SER A 130 -33.94 22.22 -56.39
C SER A 130 -33.13 23.17 -57.26
N GLY A 131 -31.83 22.88 -57.53
CA GLY A 131 -30.93 23.73 -58.26
C GLY A 131 -30.57 25.05 -57.60
N ARG A 132 -31.03 25.29 -56.35
CA ARG A 132 -30.79 26.55 -55.60
C ARG A 132 -30.05 26.23 -54.32
N SER A 133 -29.11 27.14 -53.92
CA SER A 133 -28.41 26.92 -52.67
C SER A 133 -29.37 27.04 -51.47
N LEU A 134 -29.30 26.06 -50.58
CA LEU A 134 -30.07 25.99 -49.32
C LEU A 134 -29.12 26.16 -48.12
N VAL A 135 -29.51 26.98 -47.16
CA VAL A 135 -28.82 27.10 -45.87
C VAL A 135 -29.73 26.49 -44.82
N GLY A 136 -29.32 25.35 -44.28
CA GLY A 136 -30.05 24.64 -43.22
C GLY A 136 -29.25 24.61 -41.93
N GLY A 137 -29.94 24.61 -40.81
CA GLY A 137 -29.37 24.35 -39.49
C GLY A 137 -29.98 23.06 -38.89
N GLU A 138 -29.15 22.25 -38.31
CA GLU A 138 -29.57 21.09 -37.51
C GLU A 138 -29.07 21.29 -36.09
N TYR A 139 -29.98 21.09 -35.15
CA TYR A 139 -29.67 21.08 -33.72
C TYR A 139 -30.21 19.78 -33.13
N ARG A 140 -29.32 19.06 -32.45
CA ARG A 140 -29.71 17.78 -31.84
C ARG A 140 -29.31 17.85 -30.37
N ALA A 141 -30.23 17.48 -29.49
CA ALA A 141 -29.98 17.22 -28.09
C ALA A 141 -30.35 15.79 -27.78
N GLU A 142 -29.50 15.05 -27.12
CA GLU A 142 -29.70 13.64 -26.81
C GLU A 142 -29.30 13.36 -25.38
N VAL A 143 -30.07 12.46 -24.75
CA VAL A 143 -29.77 11.84 -23.44
C VAL A 143 -29.87 10.34 -23.64
N GLY A 144 -28.85 9.61 -23.23
CA GLY A 144 -28.90 8.16 -23.44
C GLY A 144 -27.84 7.42 -22.64
N LEU A 145 -27.95 6.10 -22.68
CA LEU A 145 -26.90 5.21 -22.18
C LEU A 145 -25.76 5.21 -23.19
N THR A 146 -24.54 5.54 -22.73
CA THR A 146 -23.35 5.56 -23.59
C THR A 146 -22.72 4.18 -23.69
N THR A 147 -22.50 3.54 -22.53
CA THR A 147 -21.91 2.20 -22.43
C THR A 147 -22.42 1.52 -21.18
N TRP A 148 -22.76 0.25 -21.28
CA TRP A 148 -23.03 -0.62 -20.16
C TRP A 148 -22.88 -2.08 -20.58
N GLU A 149 -22.25 -2.88 -19.71
CA GLU A 149 -22.07 -4.32 -19.89
C GLU A 149 -22.82 -5.07 -18.80
N LEU A 150 -23.63 -6.04 -19.21
CA LEU A 150 -24.28 -6.96 -18.29
C LEU A 150 -23.26 -8.00 -17.82
N ASP A 151 -22.84 -7.93 -16.57
CA ASP A 151 -21.78 -8.78 -16.01
C ASP A 151 -22.32 -10.16 -15.59
N LEU A 152 -22.51 -11.04 -16.55
CA LEU A 152 -23.03 -12.39 -16.32
C LEU A 152 -21.98 -13.33 -15.72
N TRP A 153 -20.69 -13.13 -16.04
CA TRP A 153 -19.58 -14.00 -15.63
C TRP A 153 -18.62 -13.35 -14.63
N GLY A 154 -18.97 -12.20 -14.10
CA GLY A 154 -18.21 -11.53 -13.06
C GLY A 154 -16.95 -10.81 -13.54
N ARG A 155 -16.81 -10.49 -14.83
CA ARG A 155 -15.64 -9.76 -15.36
C ARG A 155 -15.48 -8.39 -14.68
N ILE A 156 -16.53 -7.59 -14.65
CA ILE A 156 -16.53 -6.25 -14.07
C ILE A 156 -16.36 -6.35 -12.54
N ARG A 157 -17.07 -7.30 -11.91
CA ARG A 157 -16.95 -7.56 -10.47
C ARG A 157 -15.52 -7.94 -10.09
N ASN A 158 -14.88 -8.83 -10.84
CA ASN A 158 -13.51 -9.25 -10.57
C ASN A 158 -12.49 -8.13 -10.78
N LEU A 159 -12.71 -7.21 -11.73
CA LEU A 159 -11.90 -6.00 -11.91
C LEU A 159 -12.07 -5.02 -10.74
N GLU A 160 -13.29 -4.86 -10.23
CA GLU A 160 -13.57 -4.08 -9.01
C GLU A 160 -12.85 -4.70 -7.81
N ASP A 161 -12.94 -6.02 -7.63
CA ASP A 161 -12.27 -6.73 -6.54
C ASP A 161 -10.74 -6.60 -6.65
N ALA A 162 -10.16 -6.68 -7.84
CA ALA A 162 -8.73 -6.46 -8.07
C ALA A 162 -8.32 -5.02 -7.71
N ALA A 163 -9.11 -4.03 -8.07
CA ALA A 163 -8.87 -2.63 -7.69
C ALA A 163 -9.00 -2.42 -6.18
N LEU A 164 -9.96 -3.10 -5.52
CA LEU A 164 -10.08 -3.11 -4.06
C LEU A 164 -8.83 -3.67 -3.40
N GLN A 165 -8.32 -4.82 -3.86
CA GLN A 165 -7.08 -5.40 -3.32
C GLN A 165 -5.88 -4.49 -3.52
N THR A 166 -5.80 -3.79 -4.65
CA THR A 166 -4.76 -2.80 -4.92
C THR A 166 -4.84 -1.62 -3.94
N TRP A 167 -6.04 -1.13 -3.64
CA TRP A 167 -6.23 -0.10 -2.62
C TRP A 167 -5.82 -0.57 -1.23
N LEU A 168 -6.26 -1.77 -0.80
CA LEU A 168 -5.87 -2.35 0.50
C LEU A 168 -4.35 -2.58 0.59
N ALA A 169 -3.72 -3.03 -0.49
CA ALA A 169 -2.26 -3.18 -0.56
C ALA A 169 -1.53 -1.83 -0.42
N SER A 170 -2.06 -0.74 -1.00
CA SER A 170 -1.48 0.60 -0.86
C SER A 170 -1.59 1.13 0.58
N ASP A 171 -2.67 0.81 1.31
CA ASP A 171 -2.79 1.17 2.73
C ASP A 171 -1.81 0.37 3.61
N ALA A 172 -1.64 -0.92 3.34
CA ALA A 172 -0.60 -1.72 4.00
C ALA A 172 0.82 -1.18 3.73
N ALA A 173 1.09 -0.76 2.49
CA ALA A 173 2.36 -0.11 2.14
C ALA A 173 2.57 1.22 2.89
N ARG A 174 1.53 2.04 3.07
CA ARG A 174 1.59 3.26 3.89
C ARG A 174 1.94 2.94 5.35
N GLN A 175 1.34 1.89 5.92
CA GLN A 175 1.66 1.43 7.28
C GLN A 175 3.11 0.96 7.38
N ALA A 176 3.63 0.26 6.37
CA ALA A 176 5.03 -0.16 6.32
C ALA A 176 5.98 1.05 6.27
N VAL A 177 5.68 2.09 5.49
CA VAL A 177 6.46 3.35 5.46
C VAL A 177 6.44 4.05 6.81
N HIS A 178 5.29 4.08 7.50
CA HIS A 178 5.16 4.64 8.84
C HIS A 178 6.07 3.93 9.85
N LEU A 179 6.05 2.60 9.88
CA LEU A 179 6.91 1.80 10.76
C LEU A 179 8.39 1.95 10.42
N ALA A 180 8.73 1.96 9.12
CA ALA A 180 10.11 2.14 8.67
C ALA A 180 10.68 3.51 9.09
N LEU A 181 9.87 4.57 9.04
CA LEU A 181 10.27 5.90 9.48
C LEU A 181 10.56 5.93 10.99
N ILE A 182 9.70 5.31 11.81
CA ILE A 182 9.91 5.20 13.26
C ILE A 182 11.24 4.47 13.54
N ALA A 183 11.46 3.32 12.91
CA ALA A 183 12.68 2.54 13.06
C ALA A 183 13.93 3.35 12.65
N GLN A 184 13.88 4.04 11.52
CA GLN A 184 14.99 4.85 11.02
C GLN A 184 15.37 6.00 11.98
N VAL A 185 14.36 6.68 12.56
CA VAL A 185 14.62 7.74 13.57
C VAL A 185 15.22 7.15 14.84
N ALA A 186 14.69 6.01 15.30
CA ALA A 186 15.21 5.33 16.49
C ALA A 186 16.65 4.86 16.29
N ASP A 187 16.97 4.22 15.17
CA ASP A 187 18.30 3.76 14.82
C ASP A 187 19.29 4.94 14.74
N GLY A 188 18.87 6.04 14.09
CA GLY A 188 19.71 7.26 14.02
C GLY A 188 19.99 7.86 15.40
N TYR A 189 18.98 7.93 16.26
CA TYR A 189 19.13 8.42 17.65
C TYR A 189 20.04 7.53 18.48
N LEU A 190 19.84 6.21 18.47
CA LEU A 190 20.65 5.26 19.21
C LEU A 190 22.10 5.26 18.72
N GLY A 191 22.30 5.34 17.39
CA GLY A 191 23.62 5.48 16.80
C GLY A 191 24.34 6.77 17.24
N LEU A 192 23.63 7.89 17.34
CA LEU A 192 24.18 9.13 17.88
C LEU A 192 24.58 8.96 19.35
N ARG A 193 23.73 8.33 20.16
CA ARG A 193 24.03 8.04 21.58
C ARG A 193 25.27 7.15 21.75
N GLU A 194 25.40 6.13 20.89
CA GLU A 194 26.63 5.29 20.89
C GLU A 194 27.89 6.11 20.61
N ILE A 195 27.83 6.98 19.59
CA ILE A 195 28.97 7.84 19.25
C ILE A 195 29.31 8.80 20.39
N ASP A 196 28.33 9.42 21.04
CA ASP A 196 28.56 10.30 22.21
C ASP A 196 29.26 9.56 23.35
N GLU A 197 28.83 8.34 23.66
CA GLU A 197 29.43 7.49 24.66
C GLU A 197 30.87 7.11 24.31
N ARG A 198 31.13 6.76 23.05
CA ARG A 198 32.46 6.45 22.53
C ARG A 198 33.41 7.67 22.66
N VAL A 199 32.91 8.88 22.35
CA VAL A 199 33.65 10.12 22.52
C VAL A 199 33.97 10.38 24.00
N ALA A 200 33.02 10.14 24.90
CA ALA A 200 33.24 10.28 26.33
C ALA A 200 34.33 9.32 26.84
N ILE A 201 34.27 8.05 26.45
CA ILE A 201 35.27 7.02 26.78
C ILE A 201 36.66 7.39 26.20
N ALA A 202 36.72 7.85 24.95
CA ALA A 202 37.96 8.27 24.32
C ALA A 202 38.63 9.43 25.11
N ARG A 203 37.85 10.45 25.46
CA ARG A 203 38.34 11.58 26.27
C ARG A 203 38.86 11.13 27.63
N GLN A 204 38.14 10.26 28.31
CA GLN A 204 38.56 9.65 29.56
C GLN A 204 39.89 8.88 29.40
N THR A 205 40.02 8.12 28.31
CA THR A 205 41.24 7.37 28.00
C THR A 205 42.43 8.30 27.81
N VAL A 206 42.27 9.39 27.02
CA VAL A 206 43.34 10.39 26.85
C VAL A 206 43.76 10.94 28.20
N THR A 207 42.85 11.40 29.07
CA THR A 207 43.17 11.93 30.40
C THR A 207 43.93 10.91 31.23
N THR A 208 43.54 9.64 31.21
CA THR A 208 44.25 8.58 31.97
C THR A 208 45.64 8.30 31.41
N ARG A 209 45.82 8.38 30.09
CA ARG A 209 47.12 8.22 29.43
C ARG A 209 48.07 9.38 29.75
N GLU A 210 47.60 10.62 29.71
CA GLU A 210 48.35 11.82 30.09
C GLU A 210 48.81 11.72 31.52
N GLU A 211 47.95 11.30 32.44
CA GLU A 211 48.32 11.11 33.86
C GLU A 211 49.40 10.02 34.03
N SER A 212 49.24 8.89 33.32
CA SER A 212 50.23 7.81 33.32
C SER A 212 51.58 8.29 32.80
N TYR A 213 51.59 9.05 31.69
CA TYR A 213 52.81 9.64 31.14
C TYR A 213 53.50 10.58 32.15
N ARG A 214 52.75 11.48 32.80
CA ARG A 214 53.23 12.38 33.83
C ARG A 214 53.90 11.64 35.01
N ILE A 215 53.29 10.54 35.45
CA ILE A 215 53.83 9.69 36.52
C ILE A 215 55.15 9.05 36.10
N PHE A 216 55.21 8.45 34.89
CA PHE A 216 56.40 7.78 34.37
C PHE A 216 57.52 8.80 34.07
N GLN A 217 57.23 9.99 33.61
CA GLN A 217 58.20 11.07 33.43
C GLN A 217 58.83 11.44 34.75
N ARG A 218 58.01 11.62 35.80
CA ARG A 218 58.52 11.93 37.12
C ARG A 218 59.42 10.82 37.70
N ARG A 219 59.07 9.57 37.52
CA ARG A 219 59.88 8.41 37.94
C ARG A 219 61.18 8.35 37.17
N PHE A 220 61.22 8.67 35.92
CA PHE A 220 62.41 8.72 35.11
C PHE A 220 63.36 9.84 35.58
N GLU A 221 62.82 11.04 35.84
CA GLU A 221 63.60 12.19 36.38
C GLU A 221 64.30 11.86 37.68
N VAL A 222 63.69 11.04 38.55
CA VAL A 222 64.33 10.63 39.86
C VAL A 222 65.05 9.29 39.74
N GLY A 223 65.23 8.73 38.53
CA GLY A 223 65.99 7.52 38.29
C GLY A 223 65.34 6.22 38.73
N SER A 224 64.00 6.20 38.95
CA SER A 224 63.26 5.03 39.43
C SER A 224 62.60 4.23 38.35
N THR A 225 62.74 4.58 37.05
CA THR A 225 62.27 3.82 35.91
C THR A 225 63.22 3.99 34.73
N SER A 226 63.14 3.06 33.73
CA SER A 226 63.98 3.10 32.54
C SER A 226 63.43 4.06 31.47
N LYS A 227 64.37 4.53 30.58
CA LYS A 227 63.97 5.31 29.43
C LYS A 227 63.01 4.49 28.46
N LEU A 228 63.19 3.16 28.44
CA LEU A 228 62.34 2.27 27.65
C LEU A 228 60.90 2.34 28.16
N ASP A 229 60.66 2.22 29.47
CA ASP A 229 59.33 2.29 30.07
C ASP A 229 58.64 3.64 29.80
N LEU A 230 59.40 4.74 29.92
CA LEU A 230 58.90 6.08 29.62
C LEU A 230 58.47 6.19 28.14
N THR A 231 59.31 5.66 27.20
CA THR A 231 58.99 5.71 25.77
C THR A 231 57.80 4.85 25.45
N GLN A 232 57.65 3.68 26.09
CA GLN A 232 56.46 2.84 25.91
C GLN A 232 55.17 3.56 26.32
N VAL A 233 55.16 4.23 27.46
CA VAL A 233 53.99 5.00 27.92
C VAL A 233 53.72 6.19 27.00
N GLN A 234 54.78 6.84 26.50
CA GLN A 234 54.66 7.95 25.55
C GLN A 234 54.04 7.50 24.19
N THR A 235 54.34 6.30 23.73
CA THR A 235 53.75 5.76 22.49
C THR A 235 52.26 5.39 22.60
N LEU A 236 51.77 5.24 23.83
CA LEU A 236 50.36 4.95 24.12
C LEU A 236 49.52 6.23 24.31
N LEU A 237 50.15 7.40 24.35
CA LEU A 237 49.50 8.70 24.44
C LEU A 237 49.08 9.19 23.03
#